data_de63f6afbdc0f7fd50a8e9d9b750b6cf
#
_entry.id   de63f6afbdc0f7fd50a8e9d9b750b6cf
#
_cell.length_a   1.000
_cell.length_b   1.000
_cell.length_c   1.000
_cell.angle_alpha   90.00
_cell.angle_beta   90.00
_cell.angle_gamma   90.00
#
_symmetry.space_group_name_H-M   'P 1'
#
loop_
_entity.id
_entity.type
_entity.pdbx_description
1 polymer ?
#
loop_
_entity_poly.entity_id
_entity_poly.type
_entity_poly.pdbx_seq_one_letter_code
_entity_poly.pdbx_strand_id
1 'polypeptide(L)'
;MLEFHHMFHSYNDNPSVSDVSFSVSEGEVVTLLGPSGCGKTTLLRLAAGLERPREGEIWLDGKLVSDAGMVVAPETRGIGFMFQDYALFPNKTVRQNIAFGKGAGDHRERVEQLIAMAGIRGLEQRFPHEISGGQQQRVALVRALATQPTLLLLDEPLSHLDPELKESVRNELQKLFRETNTTALFVSHDIEDAMAMADRMVVMRDGKAEQIGTTDEVYDQPANRHVARLFGKTNFIPAGLLAEAENSFEGENGEGRVVQVWPHQWRIVEQTDGDSPVFTGKIKSVTNRGAHREVTLETEQLTLTIHLTGNVALKAGDSLSVSGDLSA
;
A
#
# COMPACT_ATOMS: atom_id res chain seq x y z
N MET A 1 14.27 14.72 -1.15
CA MET A 1 13.98 14.63 0.30
C MET A 1 14.62 13.40 0.93
N LEU A 2 14.10 12.18 0.75
CA LEU A 2 14.70 10.92 1.22
C LEU A 2 15.13 10.08 0.00
N GLU A 3 16.34 9.51 0.06
CA GLU A 3 16.87 8.68 -1.03
C GLU A 3 17.52 7.43 -0.47
N PHE A 4 17.26 6.30 -1.10
CA PHE A 4 17.89 5.01 -0.85
C PHE A 4 18.69 4.60 -2.08
N HIS A 5 19.99 4.32 -1.90
CA HIS A 5 20.92 3.92 -2.94
C HIS A 5 21.47 2.54 -2.65
N HIS A 6 21.14 1.54 -3.47
CA HIS A 6 21.65 0.16 -3.42
C HIS A 6 21.62 -0.46 -2.03
N MET A 7 20.44 -0.41 -1.38
CA MET A 7 20.30 -0.85 0.00
C MET A 7 20.36 -2.35 0.15
N PHE A 8 21.25 -2.81 1.03
CA PHE A 8 21.32 -4.20 1.50
C PHE A 8 21.24 -4.24 3.01
N HIS A 9 20.44 -5.18 3.52
CA HIS A 9 20.34 -5.45 4.95
C HIS A 9 19.99 -6.92 5.22
N SER A 10 20.50 -7.45 6.34
CA SER A 10 20.18 -8.81 6.80
C SER A 10 20.15 -8.87 8.32
N TYR A 11 19.23 -9.68 8.86
CA TYR A 11 19.20 -10.08 10.25
C TYR A 11 19.83 -11.47 10.39
N ASN A 12 20.92 -11.58 11.17
CA ASN A 12 21.59 -12.88 11.41
C ASN A 12 21.79 -13.69 10.12
N ASP A 13 22.36 -13.09 9.08
CA ASP A 13 22.61 -13.67 7.75
C ASP A 13 21.36 -13.98 6.88
N ASN A 14 20.15 -13.75 7.40
CA ASN A 14 18.95 -13.82 6.57
C ASN A 14 18.73 -12.48 5.86
N PRO A 15 18.80 -12.44 4.52
CA PRO A 15 18.57 -11.22 3.75
C PRO A 15 17.16 -10.68 4.01
N SER A 16 17.08 -9.39 4.30
CA SER A 16 15.83 -8.67 4.54
C SER A 16 15.58 -7.60 3.47
N VAL A 17 16.66 -6.96 2.99
CA VAL A 17 16.65 -6.01 1.88
C VAL A 17 17.83 -6.34 0.97
N SER A 18 17.60 -6.36 -0.35
CA SER A 18 18.57 -6.77 -1.36
C SER A 18 18.49 -5.87 -2.58
N ASP A 19 19.44 -4.93 -2.70
CA ASP A 19 19.59 -3.98 -3.80
C ASP A 19 18.33 -3.12 -4.05
N VAL A 20 17.84 -2.45 -3.01
CA VAL A 20 16.69 -1.56 -3.14
C VAL A 20 17.15 -0.12 -3.29
N SER A 21 16.70 0.54 -4.37
CA SER A 21 16.97 1.96 -4.64
C SER A 21 15.67 2.65 -5.02
N PHE A 22 15.33 3.73 -4.33
CA PHE A 22 14.22 4.64 -4.68
C PHE A 22 14.36 5.96 -3.92
N SER A 23 13.55 6.93 -4.28
CA SER A 23 13.49 8.23 -3.62
C SER A 23 12.07 8.62 -3.25
N VAL A 24 11.96 9.49 -2.26
CA VAL A 24 10.72 10.19 -1.86
C VAL A 24 11.00 11.68 -1.98
N SER A 25 10.21 12.37 -2.80
CA SER A 25 10.33 13.83 -3.02
C SER A 25 9.71 14.60 -1.86
N GLU A 26 9.99 15.89 -1.76
CA GLU A 26 9.33 16.76 -0.79
C GLU A 26 7.84 16.88 -1.09
N GLY A 27 7.00 16.71 -0.09
CA GLY A 27 5.53 16.72 -0.20
C GLY A 27 4.95 15.45 -0.81
N GLU A 28 5.77 14.47 -1.20
CA GLU A 28 5.32 13.20 -1.78
C GLU A 28 4.98 12.20 -0.69
N VAL A 29 3.90 11.45 -0.90
CA VAL A 29 3.49 10.33 -0.05
C VAL A 29 3.76 9.03 -0.79
N VAL A 30 4.68 8.22 -0.29
CA VAL A 30 5.08 6.93 -0.89
C VAL A 30 4.68 5.78 0.03
N THR A 31 4.14 4.70 -0.55
CA THR A 31 3.83 3.48 0.19
C THR A 31 4.78 2.33 -0.18
N LEU A 32 5.17 1.55 0.84
CA LEU A 32 5.81 0.26 0.66
C LEU A 32 4.73 -0.82 0.74
N LEU A 33 4.51 -1.55 -0.34
CA LEU A 33 3.49 -2.60 -0.47
C LEU A 33 4.15 -3.96 -0.70
N GLY A 34 3.55 -5.03 -0.21
CA GLY A 34 4.03 -6.40 -0.43
C GLY A 34 3.73 -7.34 0.74
N PRO A 35 4.02 -8.65 0.60
CA PRO A 35 3.73 -9.64 1.63
C PRO A 35 4.48 -9.40 2.94
N SER A 36 4.01 -10.02 4.02
CA SER A 36 4.71 -9.98 5.30
C SER A 36 6.11 -10.57 5.17
N GLY A 37 7.11 -9.93 5.80
CA GLY A 37 8.50 -10.37 5.78
C GLY A 37 9.32 -9.96 4.54
N CYS A 38 8.76 -9.24 3.57
CA CYS A 38 9.50 -8.82 2.36
C CYS A 38 10.43 -7.60 2.56
N GLY A 39 10.61 -7.09 3.79
CA GLY A 39 11.59 -6.03 4.09
C GLY A 39 11.05 -4.61 4.27
N LYS A 40 9.73 -4.37 4.19
CA LYS A 40 9.12 -3.02 4.28
C LYS A 40 9.47 -2.29 5.59
N THR A 41 9.16 -2.90 6.73
CA THR A 41 9.50 -2.36 8.07
C THR A 41 11.00 -2.15 8.24
N THR A 42 11.82 -3.03 7.64
CA THR A 42 13.28 -2.87 7.66
C THR A 42 13.71 -1.59 6.95
N LEU A 43 13.14 -1.29 5.77
CA LEU A 43 13.43 -0.03 5.06
C LEU A 43 13.02 1.19 5.88
N LEU A 44 11.84 1.16 6.54
CA LEU A 44 11.45 2.24 7.45
C LEU A 44 12.44 2.42 8.60
N ARG A 45 12.88 1.33 9.23
CA ARG A 45 13.85 1.37 10.34
C ARG A 45 15.21 1.88 9.88
N LEU A 46 15.66 1.50 8.69
CA LEU A 46 16.89 2.02 8.07
C LEU A 46 16.77 3.54 7.83
N ALA A 47 15.65 4.02 7.26
CA ALA A 47 15.40 5.45 7.07
C ALA A 47 15.41 6.23 8.39
N ALA A 48 14.83 5.64 9.44
CA ALA A 48 14.81 6.26 10.76
C ALA A 48 16.17 6.24 11.49
N GLY A 49 17.16 5.45 11.01
CA GLY A 49 18.44 5.25 11.71
C GLY A 49 18.35 4.30 12.89
N LEU A 50 17.31 3.50 12.96
CA LEU A 50 17.13 2.45 13.98
C LEU A 50 17.87 1.17 13.64
N GLU A 51 18.23 1.00 12.35
CA GLU A 51 19.03 -0.10 11.83
C GLU A 51 20.20 0.46 11.01
N ARG A 52 21.26 -0.32 10.90
CA ARG A 52 22.41 0.02 10.06
C ARG A 52 22.34 -0.76 8.75
N PRO A 53 22.49 -0.11 7.59
CA PRO A 53 22.61 -0.83 6.33
C PRO A 53 23.90 -1.67 6.32
N ARG A 54 23.84 -2.81 5.65
CA ARG A 54 25.02 -3.65 5.40
C ARG A 54 25.84 -3.06 4.25
N GLU A 55 25.14 -2.60 3.21
CA GLU A 55 25.69 -1.87 2.07
C GLU A 55 24.65 -0.85 1.59
N GLY A 56 25.10 0.13 0.82
CA GLY A 56 24.27 1.21 0.30
C GLY A 56 24.28 2.45 1.19
N GLU A 57 23.54 3.45 0.75
CA GLU A 57 23.52 4.77 1.35
C GLU A 57 22.10 5.30 1.50
N ILE A 58 21.83 6.01 2.59
CA ILE A 58 20.59 6.75 2.80
C ILE A 58 20.92 8.23 2.93
N TRP A 59 20.25 9.02 2.09
CA TRP A 59 20.37 10.46 2.07
C TRP A 59 19.06 11.11 2.51
N LEU A 60 19.18 12.15 3.33
CA LEU A 60 18.05 12.95 3.79
C LEU A 60 18.39 14.43 3.60
N ASP A 61 17.56 15.13 2.83
CA ASP A 61 17.79 16.54 2.44
C ASP A 61 19.20 16.78 1.86
N GLY A 62 19.65 15.88 0.97
CA GLY A 62 20.95 15.96 0.33
C GLY A 62 22.13 15.70 1.27
N LYS A 63 21.90 15.17 2.48
CA LYS A 63 22.94 14.79 3.44
C LYS A 63 22.94 13.28 3.63
N LEU A 64 24.13 12.67 3.59
CA LEU A 64 24.31 11.27 3.94
C LEU A 64 23.99 11.06 5.43
N VAL A 65 22.99 10.22 5.73
CA VAL A 65 22.56 9.93 7.10
C VAL A 65 22.80 8.49 7.54
N SER A 66 23.04 7.57 6.61
CA SER A 66 23.42 6.19 6.92
C SER A 66 24.20 5.56 5.77
N ASP A 67 25.25 4.84 6.12
CA ASP A 67 25.95 3.87 5.28
C ASP A 67 26.45 2.69 6.14
N ALA A 68 27.25 1.79 5.55
CA ALA A 68 27.82 0.64 6.26
C ALA A 68 28.75 1.05 7.45
N GLY A 69 29.32 2.24 7.42
CA GLY A 69 30.26 2.77 8.44
C GLY A 69 29.63 3.74 9.43
N MET A 70 28.56 4.44 9.03
CA MET A 70 28.02 5.56 9.78
C MET A 70 26.48 5.52 9.84
N VAL A 71 25.91 5.83 11.00
CA VAL A 71 24.47 6.03 11.19
C VAL A 71 24.27 7.27 12.06
N VAL A 72 23.63 8.29 11.49
CA VAL A 72 23.18 9.47 12.22
C VAL A 72 22.05 9.08 13.17
N ALA A 73 22.13 9.52 14.41
CA ALA A 73 21.16 9.16 15.46
C ALA A 73 19.70 9.58 15.08
N PRO A 74 18.70 8.72 15.32
CA PRO A 74 17.30 8.97 14.94
C PRO A 74 16.76 10.32 15.40
N GLU A 75 17.06 10.71 16.65
CA GLU A 75 16.56 11.94 17.27
C GLU A 75 17.11 13.23 16.61
N THR A 76 18.12 13.11 15.76
CA THR A 76 18.73 14.25 15.04
C THR A 76 18.27 14.36 13.60
N ARG A 77 17.47 13.39 13.09
CA ARG A 77 17.03 13.35 11.70
C ARG A 77 15.80 14.23 11.40
N GLY A 78 15.10 14.73 12.43
CA GLY A 78 13.86 15.50 12.23
C GLY A 78 12.67 14.67 11.71
N ILE A 79 12.71 13.36 11.94
CA ILE A 79 11.72 12.38 11.46
C ILE A 79 10.66 12.11 12.54
N GLY A 80 9.39 12.07 12.14
CA GLY A 80 8.33 11.49 12.93
C GLY A 80 8.20 10.00 12.62
N PHE A 81 8.17 9.14 13.64
CA PHE A 81 8.06 7.70 13.47
C PHE A 81 6.88 7.12 14.24
N MET A 82 6.05 6.33 13.55
CA MET A 82 5.01 5.52 14.16
C MET A 82 5.37 4.03 14.02
N PHE A 83 5.57 3.36 15.15
CA PHE A 83 5.88 1.93 15.22
C PHE A 83 4.61 1.08 15.08
N GLN A 84 4.75 -0.13 14.57
CA GLN A 84 3.68 -1.10 14.43
C GLN A 84 3.05 -1.51 15.78
N ASP A 85 3.87 -1.58 16.85
CA ASP A 85 3.44 -1.85 18.24
C ASP A 85 3.08 -0.57 19.01
N TYR A 86 2.92 0.56 18.28
CA TYR A 86 2.61 1.90 18.79
C TYR A 86 3.66 2.51 19.70
N ALA A 87 4.47 1.71 20.39
CA ALA A 87 5.54 2.13 21.31
C ALA A 87 5.10 3.29 22.25
N LEU A 88 3.89 3.21 22.80
CA LEU A 88 3.41 4.19 23.76
C LEU A 88 4.08 3.97 25.12
N PHE A 89 4.42 5.07 25.79
CA PHE A 89 4.96 5.03 27.13
C PHE A 89 3.87 4.60 28.13
N PRO A 90 3.93 3.41 28.74
CA PRO A 90 2.86 2.88 29.55
C PRO A 90 2.60 3.67 30.85
N ASN A 91 3.61 4.40 31.32
CA ASN A 91 3.58 5.23 32.53
C ASN A 91 3.24 6.71 32.24
N LYS A 92 2.84 7.03 31.03
CA LYS A 92 2.42 8.37 30.63
C LYS A 92 0.98 8.36 30.13
N THR A 93 0.23 9.42 30.43
CA THR A 93 -1.12 9.60 29.89
C THR A 93 -1.08 9.80 28.37
N VAL A 94 -2.23 9.74 27.70
CA VAL A 94 -2.38 10.06 26.27
C VAL A 94 -1.79 11.45 25.97
N ARG A 95 -2.16 12.47 26.72
CA ARG A 95 -1.61 13.83 26.56
C ARG A 95 -0.10 13.89 26.72
N GLN A 96 0.43 13.18 27.70
CA GLN A 96 1.89 13.12 27.93
C GLN A 96 2.63 12.33 26.85
N ASN A 97 2.01 11.30 26.29
CA ASN A 97 2.54 10.58 25.14
C ASN A 97 2.63 11.49 23.90
N ILE A 98 1.55 12.21 23.60
CA ILE A 98 1.51 13.15 22.46
C ILE A 98 2.52 14.29 22.65
N ALA A 99 2.64 14.82 23.85
CA ALA A 99 3.56 15.92 24.19
C ALA A 99 5.03 15.49 24.32
N PHE A 100 5.36 14.21 24.15
CA PHE A 100 6.73 13.73 24.41
C PHE A 100 7.76 14.18 23.36
N GLY A 101 7.32 14.52 22.14
CA GLY A 101 8.20 15.04 21.10
C GLY A 101 8.73 16.45 21.42
N LYS A 102 9.94 16.77 20.96
CA LYS A 102 10.50 18.14 21.04
C LYS A 102 9.56 19.12 20.30
N GLY A 103 9.21 20.22 20.91
CA GLY A 103 8.38 21.27 20.32
C GLY A 103 6.87 21.11 20.55
N ALA A 104 6.39 20.03 21.12
CA ALA A 104 4.95 19.82 21.39
C ALA A 104 4.34 20.90 22.34
N GLY A 105 5.14 21.62 23.09
CA GLY A 105 4.72 22.72 23.96
C GLY A 105 4.23 23.96 23.20
N ASP A 106 4.81 24.27 22.06
CA ASP A 106 4.52 25.47 21.27
C ASP A 106 3.36 25.27 20.27
N HIS A 107 2.86 24.04 20.13
CA HIS A 107 1.84 23.66 19.13
C HIS A 107 0.52 23.21 19.76
N ARG A 108 0.10 23.84 20.84
CA ARG A 108 -1.08 23.44 21.61
C ARG A 108 -2.35 23.36 20.75
N GLU A 109 -2.58 24.35 19.91
CA GLU A 109 -3.74 24.39 19.01
C GLU A 109 -3.70 23.23 18.00
N ARG A 110 -2.53 22.97 17.41
CA ARG A 110 -2.32 21.85 16.49
C ARG A 110 -2.57 20.51 17.16
N VAL A 111 -2.06 20.31 18.37
CA VAL A 111 -2.29 19.08 19.14
C VAL A 111 -3.79 18.88 19.41
N GLU A 112 -4.53 19.93 19.76
CA GLU A 112 -5.97 19.85 19.94
C GLU A 112 -6.72 19.52 18.62
N GLN A 113 -6.27 20.08 17.50
CA GLN A 113 -6.80 19.72 16.16
C GLN A 113 -6.54 18.25 15.83
N LEU A 114 -5.31 17.76 16.05
CA LEU A 114 -4.94 16.36 15.82
C LEU A 114 -5.70 15.39 16.74
N ILE A 115 -5.90 15.74 18.02
CA ILE A 115 -6.73 14.98 18.97
C ILE A 115 -8.17 14.89 18.49
N ALA A 116 -8.72 16.00 17.97
CA ALA A 116 -10.08 16.02 17.42
C ALA A 116 -10.20 15.15 16.17
N MET A 117 -9.26 15.33 15.23
CA MET A 117 -9.16 14.57 13.99
C MET A 117 -9.12 13.07 14.29
N ALA A 118 -8.23 12.64 15.15
CA ALA A 118 -8.08 11.23 15.50
C ALA A 118 -9.23 10.68 16.38
N GLY A 119 -10.23 11.48 16.74
CA GLY A 119 -11.38 11.06 17.55
C GLY A 119 -10.99 10.53 18.94
N ILE A 120 -9.96 11.12 19.56
CA ILE A 120 -9.45 10.72 20.89
C ILE A 120 -9.70 11.78 21.97
N ARG A 121 -10.63 12.72 21.70
CA ARG A 121 -11.10 13.68 22.73
C ARG A 121 -11.72 12.96 23.92
N GLY A 122 -11.39 13.43 25.12
CA GLY A 122 -11.85 12.85 26.39
C GLY A 122 -10.98 11.68 26.88
N LEU A 123 -9.95 11.27 26.12
CA LEU A 123 -9.00 10.24 26.50
C LEU A 123 -7.67 10.79 27.03
N GLU A 124 -7.50 12.11 27.05
CA GLU A 124 -6.21 12.79 27.26
C GLU A 124 -5.55 12.44 28.59
N GLN A 125 -6.37 12.14 29.61
CA GLN A 125 -5.91 11.78 30.97
C GLN A 125 -5.80 10.27 31.20
N ARG A 126 -6.23 9.46 30.23
CA ARG A 126 -6.12 7.99 30.29
C ARG A 126 -4.69 7.53 30.04
N PHE A 127 -4.35 6.37 30.60
CA PHE A 127 -3.11 5.67 30.30
C PHE A 127 -3.30 4.70 29.11
N PRO A 128 -2.23 4.26 28.43
CA PRO A 128 -2.34 3.33 27.30
C PRO A 128 -3.13 2.06 27.63
N HIS A 129 -2.98 1.49 28.82
CA HIS A 129 -3.69 0.28 29.24
C HIS A 129 -5.19 0.49 29.53
N GLU A 130 -5.66 1.73 29.58
CA GLU A 130 -7.08 2.10 29.80
C GLU A 130 -7.84 2.38 28.50
N ILE A 131 -7.19 2.25 27.35
CA ILE A 131 -7.74 2.55 26.02
C ILE A 131 -7.59 1.34 25.09
N SER A 132 -8.48 1.22 24.08
CA SER A 132 -8.44 0.12 23.12
C SER A 132 -7.20 0.21 22.20
N GLY A 133 -6.85 -0.92 21.53
CA GLY A 133 -5.74 -0.98 20.58
C GLY A 133 -5.88 0.06 19.45
N GLY A 134 -7.08 0.22 18.87
CA GLY A 134 -7.33 1.26 17.87
C GLY A 134 -7.19 2.68 18.43
N GLN A 135 -7.52 2.92 19.70
CA GLN A 135 -7.27 4.21 20.36
C GLN A 135 -5.77 4.43 20.60
N GLN A 136 -5.03 3.39 20.99
CA GLN A 136 -3.56 3.46 21.14
C GLN A 136 -2.90 3.80 19.79
N GLN A 137 -3.34 3.20 18.69
CA GLN A 137 -2.87 3.46 17.35
C GLN A 137 -3.04 4.94 16.98
N ARG A 138 -4.23 5.50 17.24
CA ARG A 138 -4.51 6.92 16.98
C ARG A 138 -3.67 7.85 17.84
N VAL A 139 -3.41 7.50 19.10
CA VAL A 139 -2.49 8.26 19.97
C VAL A 139 -1.07 8.24 19.42
N ALA A 140 -0.58 7.10 18.94
CA ALA A 140 0.75 6.99 18.34
C ALA A 140 0.89 7.82 17.07
N LEU A 141 -0.15 7.82 16.22
CA LEU A 141 -0.23 8.64 15.01
C LEU A 141 -0.19 10.14 15.35
N VAL A 142 -1.03 10.59 16.28
CA VAL A 142 -1.05 11.99 16.74
C VAL A 142 0.30 12.39 17.34
N ARG A 143 0.95 11.50 18.10
CA ARG A 143 2.30 11.74 18.64
C ARG A 143 3.33 11.95 17.53
N ALA A 144 3.31 11.13 16.48
CA ALA A 144 4.23 11.28 15.36
C ALA A 144 4.02 12.59 14.57
N LEU A 145 2.75 13.00 14.41
CA LEU A 145 2.36 14.23 13.71
C LEU A 145 2.55 15.51 14.54
N ALA A 146 2.52 15.41 15.88
CA ALA A 146 2.55 16.56 16.77
C ALA A 146 3.87 17.35 16.72
N THR A 147 4.96 16.69 16.34
CA THR A 147 6.29 17.29 16.24
C THR A 147 6.52 18.07 14.94
N GLN A 148 5.57 18.06 14.01
CA GLN A 148 5.72 18.65 12.66
C GLN A 148 7.02 18.19 11.97
N PRO A 149 7.22 16.88 11.79
CA PRO A 149 8.45 16.37 11.21
C PRO A 149 8.56 16.76 9.74
N THR A 150 9.77 16.86 9.22
CA THR A 150 10.02 17.05 7.78
C THR A 150 9.70 15.80 6.98
N LEU A 151 9.87 14.62 7.60
CA LEU A 151 9.54 13.30 7.04
C LEU A 151 8.77 12.48 8.07
N LEU A 152 7.65 11.90 7.64
CA LEU A 152 6.83 11.01 8.45
C LEU A 152 7.01 9.56 7.99
N LEU A 153 7.41 8.68 8.91
CA LEU A 153 7.55 7.25 8.68
C LEU A 153 6.45 6.52 9.48
N LEU A 154 5.58 5.77 8.77
CA LEU A 154 4.44 5.10 9.39
C LEU A 154 4.46 3.60 9.10
N ASP A 155 4.52 2.79 10.14
CA ASP A 155 4.47 1.33 10.03
C ASP A 155 3.06 0.84 10.33
N GLU A 156 2.31 0.50 9.28
CA GLU A 156 0.91 0.03 9.30
C GLU A 156 -0.06 0.96 10.07
N PRO A 157 -0.18 2.25 9.67
CA PRO A 157 -0.87 3.26 10.46
C PRO A 157 -2.38 3.06 10.62
N LEU A 158 -3.02 2.16 9.85
CA LEU A 158 -4.48 1.94 9.85
C LEU A 158 -4.88 0.48 10.08
N SER A 159 -3.94 -0.42 10.42
CA SER A 159 -4.14 -1.88 10.42
C SER A 159 -5.14 -2.40 11.46
N HIS A 160 -5.26 -1.74 12.61
CA HIS A 160 -6.09 -2.21 13.72
C HIS A 160 -7.34 -1.33 13.97
N LEU A 161 -7.75 -0.57 12.96
CA LEU A 161 -8.98 0.21 13.01
C LEU A 161 -10.16 -0.60 12.45
N ASP A 162 -11.33 -0.39 13.02
CA ASP A 162 -12.57 -0.90 12.41
C ASP A 162 -12.83 -0.19 11.07
N PRO A 163 -13.57 -0.81 10.12
CA PRO A 163 -13.70 -0.32 8.76
C PRO A 163 -14.24 1.12 8.64
N GLU A 164 -15.26 1.49 9.43
CA GLU A 164 -15.86 2.83 9.37
C GLU A 164 -14.88 3.89 9.86
N LEU A 165 -14.18 3.60 10.95
CA LEU A 165 -13.19 4.49 11.50
C LEU A 165 -11.95 4.57 10.62
N LYS A 166 -11.54 3.46 10.02
CA LYS A 166 -10.41 3.38 9.09
C LYS A 166 -10.61 4.33 7.91
N GLU A 167 -11.80 4.30 7.29
CA GLU A 167 -12.13 5.19 6.18
C GLU A 167 -12.09 6.67 6.61
N SER A 168 -12.67 7.00 7.76
CA SER A 168 -12.64 8.37 8.30
C SER A 168 -11.22 8.85 8.55
N VAL A 169 -10.39 8.05 9.24
CA VAL A 169 -8.99 8.41 9.53
C VAL A 169 -8.14 8.50 8.27
N ARG A 170 -8.35 7.60 7.29
CA ARG A 170 -7.69 7.63 5.97
C ARG A 170 -7.96 8.96 5.26
N ASN A 171 -9.22 9.36 5.16
CA ASN A 171 -9.61 10.60 4.48
C ASN A 171 -9.03 11.84 5.18
N GLU A 172 -9.01 11.85 6.51
CA GLU A 172 -8.43 12.94 7.26
C GLU A 172 -6.91 13.01 7.16
N LEU A 173 -6.21 11.86 7.13
CA LEU A 173 -4.78 11.82 6.89
C LEU A 173 -4.43 12.30 5.49
N GLN A 174 -5.16 11.85 4.47
CA GLN A 174 -4.97 12.30 3.09
C GLN A 174 -5.13 13.82 2.98
N LYS A 175 -6.20 14.36 3.60
CA LYS A 175 -6.41 15.80 3.65
C LYS A 175 -5.26 16.52 4.38
N LEU A 176 -4.84 16.00 5.53
CA LEU A 176 -3.74 16.56 6.29
C LEU A 176 -2.44 16.59 5.48
N PHE A 177 -2.07 15.48 4.84
CA PHE A 177 -0.85 15.40 4.02
C PHE A 177 -0.86 16.45 2.90
N ARG A 178 -1.99 16.61 2.20
CA ARG A 178 -2.15 17.61 1.13
C ARG A 178 -2.08 19.05 1.66
N GLU A 179 -2.82 19.36 2.76
CA GLU A 179 -2.87 20.71 3.30
C GLU A 179 -1.55 21.19 3.92
N THR A 180 -0.76 20.24 4.46
CA THR A 180 0.51 20.56 5.11
C THR A 180 1.73 20.27 4.25
N ASN A 181 1.55 19.80 3.01
CA ASN A 181 2.62 19.35 2.13
C ASN A 181 3.57 18.36 2.85
N THR A 182 3.00 17.40 3.61
CA THR A 182 3.77 16.45 4.42
C THR A 182 4.42 15.40 3.53
N THR A 183 5.74 15.24 3.65
CA THR A 183 6.45 14.10 3.05
C THR A 183 6.25 12.87 3.92
N ALA A 184 5.81 11.76 3.34
CA ALA A 184 5.58 10.54 4.11
C ALA A 184 6.03 9.28 3.37
N LEU A 185 6.58 8.32 4.12
CA LEU A 185 6.80 6.96 3.68
C LEU A 185 6.06 6.02 4.64
N PHE A 186 5.12 5.25 4.13
CA PHE A 186 4.35 4.36 4.99
C PHE A 186 4.32 2.92 4.46
N VAL A 187 4.18 1.98 5.39
CA VAL A 187 3.92 0.57 5.09
C VAL A 187 2.44 0.31 5.19
N SER A 188 1.87 -0.35 4.19
CA SER A 188 0.54 -0.94 4.28
C SER A 188 0.54 -2.34 3.68
N HIS A 189 -0.31 -3.21 4.20
CA HIS A 189 -0.70 -4.46 3.56
C HIS A 189 -2.10 -4.36 2.91
N ASP A 190 -2.76 -3.21 3.09
CA ASP A 190 -4.07 -2.91 2.53
C ASP A 190 -3.92 -2.04 1.28
N ILE A 191 -4.41 -2.59 0.18
CA ILE A 191 -4.38 -1.93 -1.14
C ILE A 191 -5.21 -0.64 -1.15
N GLU A 192 -6.37 -0.64 -0.47
CA GLU A 192 -7.22 0.55 -0.43
C GLU A 192 -6.52 1.72 0.26
N ASP A 193 -5.76 1.45 1.33
CA ASP A 193 -4.97 2.48 2.00
C ASP A 193 -3.88 3.02 1.07
N ALA A 194 -3.19 2.11 0.38
CA ALA A 194 -2.13 2.45 -0.56
C ALA A 194 -2.66 3.32 -1.71
N MET A 195 -3.75 2.88 -2.38
CA MET A 195 -4.38 3.59 -3.51
C MET A 195 -4.95 4.95 -3.10
N ALA A 196 -5.52 5.06 -1.89
CA ALA A 196 -6.16 6.28 -1.46
C ALA A 196 -5.16 7.35 -0.97
N MET A 197 -4.06 6.96 -0.33
CA MET A 197 -3.18 7.90 0.36
C MET A 197 -1.86 8.18 -0.35
N ALA A 198 -1.35 7.26 -1.18
CA ALA A 198 -0.04 7.40 -1.78
C ALA A 198 -0.08 8.03 -3.18
N ASP A 199 0.94 8.82 -3.49
CA ASP A 199 1.22 9.30 -4.85
C ASP A 199 1.96 8.22 -5.66
N ARG A 200 2.86 7.48 -4.98
CA ARG A 200 3.63 6.39 -5.58
C ARG A 200 3.71 5.18 -4.67
N MET A 201 3.90 4.02 -5.30
CA MET A 201 4.10 2.73 -4.63
C MET A 201 5.47 2.15 -4.94
N VAL A 202 6.07 1.53 -3.93
CA VAL A 202 7.22 0.62 -4.06
C VAL A 202 6.71 -0.77 -3.71
N VAL A 203 6.49 -1.60 -4.72
CA VAL A 203 6.05 -2.98 -4.52
C VAL A 203 7.27 -3.83 -4.21
N MET A 204 7.23 -4.51 -3.06
CA MET A 204 8.33 -5.29 -2.55
C MET A 204 8.02 -6.78 -2.52
N ARG A 205 9.01 -7.59 -2.87
CA ARG A 205 8.98 -9.05 -2.72
C ARG A 205 10.39 -9.58 -2.45
N ASP A 206 10.51 -10.52 -1.51
CA ASP A 206 11.76 -11.22 -1.19
C ASP A 206 12.97 -10.27 -1.01
N GLY A 207 12.74 -9.13 -0.34
CA GLY A 207 13.74 -8.12 -0.06
C GLY A 207 14.07 -7.16 -1.22
N LYS A 208 13.39 -7.29 -2.38
CA LYS A 208 13.64 -6.47 -3.58
C LYS A 208 12.44 -5.60 -3.91
N ALA A 209 12.68 -4.48 -4.61
CA ALA A 209 11.63 -3.73 -5.26
C ALA A 209 11.32 -4.38 -6.63
N GLU A 210 10.10 -4.86 -6.81
CA GLU A 210 9.64 -5.45 -8.07
C GLU A 210 9.11 -4.41 -9.05
N GLN A 211 8.41 -3.40 -8.51
CA GLN A 211 7.92 -2.28 -9.31
C GLN A 211 7.86 -1.02 -8.46
N ILE A 212 8.19 0.11 -9.09
CA ILE A 212 8.08 1.45 -8.52
C ILE A 212 7.36 2.31 -9.56
N GLY A 213 6.28 2.97 -9.16
CA GLY A 213 5.50 3.83 -10.04
C GLY A 213 4.43 4.58 -9.29
N THR A 214 3.65 5.41 -9.98
CA THR A 214 2.43 5.98 -9.42
C THR A 214 1.43 4.88 -9.10
N THR A 215 0.46 5.16 -8.25
CA THR A 215 -0.59 4.19 -7.89
C THR A 215 -1.31 3.66 -9.14
N ASP A 216 -1.63 4.54 -10.08
CA ASP A 216 -2.31 4.20 -11.33
C ASP A 216 -1.40 3.36 -12.24
N GLU A 217 -0.12 3.74 -12.43
CA GLU A 217 0.83 2.94 -13.22
C GLU A 217 0.99 1.51 -12.69
N VAL A 218 1.09 1.34 -11.37
CA VAL A 218 1.27 0.00 -10.78
C VAL A 218 -0.01 -0.84 -10.89
N TYR A 219 -1.19 -0.19 -10.83
CA TYR A 219 -2.47 -0.85 -10.99
C TYR A 219 -2.76 -1.24 -12.45
N ASP A 220 -2.58 -0.29 -13.39
CA ASP A 220 -2.95 -0.47 -14.80
C ASP A 220 -1.88 -1.24 -15.60
N GLN A 221 -0.60 -1.09 -15.22
CA GLN A 221 0.54 -1.68 -15.91
C GLN A 221 1.44 -2.46 -14.94
N PRO A 222 0.93 -3.53 -14.30
CA PRO A 222 1.73 -4.32 -13.38
C PRO A 222 2.89 -5.00 -14.12
N ALA A 223 4.10 -4.90 -13.55
CA ALA A 223 5.31 -5.47 -14.13
C ALA A 223 5.30 -7.00 -14.25
N ASN A 224 4.50 -7.67 -13.42
CA ASN A 224 4.38 -9.13 -13.41
C ASN A 224 3.10 -9.60 -12.70
N ARG A 225 2.84 -10.90 -12.74
CA ARG A 225 1.66 -11.52 -12.09
C ARG A 225 1.60 -11.29 -10.58
N HIS A 226 2.74 -11.21 -9.91
CA HIS A 226 2.75 -10.98 -8.47
C HIS A 226 2.20 -9.59 -8.14
N VAL A 227 2.68 -8.57 -8.85
CA VAL A 227 2.18 -7.19 -8.69
C VAL A 227 0.68 -7.12 -9.01
N ALA A 228 0.24 -7.70 -10.14
CA ALA A 228 -1.17 -7.74 -10.50
C ALA A 228 -2.04 -8.38 -9.41
N ARG A 229 -1.60 -9.52 -8.84
CA ARG A 229 -2.35 -10.26 -7.81
C ARG A 229 -2.47 -9.52 -6.47
N LEU A 230 -1.62 -8.54 -6.20
CA LEU A 230 -1.75 -7.71 -5.00
C LEU A 230 -3.08 -6.95 -4.99
N PHE A 231 -3.57 -6.52 -6.14
CA PHE A 231 -4.83 -5.79 -6.28
C PHE A 231 -6.08 -6.69 -6.31
N GLY A 232 -5.90 -7.99 -6.15
CA GLY A 232 -6.99 -8.94 -6.07
C GLY A 232 -7.00 -9.97 -7.20
N LYS A 233 -8.18 -10.57 -7.42
CA LYS A 233 -8.35 -11.55 -8.50
C LYS A 233 -8.24 -10.84 -9.85
N THR A 234 -7.50 -11.44 -10.75
CA THR A 234 -7.36 -10.94 -12.12
C THR A 234 -7.23 -12.11 -13.10
N ASN A 235 -7.52 -11.86 -14.38
CA ASN A 235 -7.34 -12.83 -15.46
C ASN A 235 -6.01 -12.57 -16.17
N PHE A 236 -5.33 -13.63 -16.54
CA PHE A 236 -4.11 -13.57 -17.35
C PHE A 236 -4.38 -14.27 -18.67
N ILE A 237 -4.46 -13.47 -19.74
CA ILE A 237 -4.78 -13.95 -21.08
C ILE A 237 -3.50 -14.05 -21.88
N PRO A 238 -3.19 -15.20 -22.50
CA PRO A 238 -2.08 -15.28 -23.44
C PRO A 238 -2.17 -14.22 -24.52
N ALA A 239 -1.12 -13.45 -24.72
CA ALA A 239 -1.11 -12.32 -25.65
C ALA A 239 -1.50 -12.72 -27.09
N GLY A 240 -1.18 -13.95 -27.49
CA GLY A 240 -1.56 -14.50 -28.80
C GLY A 240 -3.07 -14.72 -29.01
N LEU A 241 -3.90 -14.60 -27.99
CA LEU A 241 -5.36 -14.68 -28.09
C LEU A 241 -6.02 -13.30 -28.24
N LEU A 242 -5.24 -12.22 -28.21
CA LEU A 242 -5.70 -10.84 -28.27
C LEU A 242 -5.20 -10.19 -29.57
N ALA A 243 -6.03 -9.34 -30.17
CA ALA A 243 -5.66 -8.64 -31.42
C ALA A 243 -4.55 -7.60 -31.18
N GLU A 244 -4.58 -6.96 -30.03
CA GLU A 244 -3.56 -6.01 -29.55
C GLU A 244 -3.19 -6.35 -28.10
N ALA A 245 -1.90 -6.33 -27.79
CA ALA A 245 -1.37 -6.76 -26.49
C ALA A 245 -0.28 -5.78 -25.99
N GLU A 246 -0.59 -4.48 -25.95
CA GLU A 246 0.39 -3.44 -25.58
C GLU A 246 0.91 -3.63 -24.15
N ASN A 247 0.05 -3.90 -23.18
CA ASN A 247 0.38 -4.06 -21.76
C ASN A 247 0.67 -5.51 -21.37
N SER A 248 1.50 -6.22 -22.16
CA SER A 248 1.84 -7.62 -21.89
C SER A 248 3.17 -7.76 -21.18
N PHE A 249 3.27 -8.70 -20.24
CA PHE A 249 4.50 -9.09 -19.55
C PHE A 249 4.76 -10.59 -19.65
N GLU A 250 5.97 -11.04 -19.30
CA GLU A 250 6.34 -12.47 -19.33
C GLU A 250 5.47 -13.27 -18.36
N GLY A 251 4.82 -14.31 -18.88
CA GLY A 251 4.07 -15.28 -18.10
C GLY A 251 4.96 -16.19 -17.25
N GLU A 252 4.36 -16.90 -16.32
CA GLU A 252 5.06 -17.87 -15.49
C GLU A 252 5.17 -19.23 -16.22
N ASN A 253 6.19 -20.04 -15.87
CA ASN A 253 6.32 -21.44 -16.32
C ASN A 253 6.31 -21.66 -17.85
N GLY A 254 6.79 -20.69 -18.63
CA GLY A 254 6.90 -20.84 -20.09
C GLY A 254 5.59 -20.57 -20.85
N GLU A 255 4.61 -19.93 -20.25
CA GLU A 255 3.33 -19.55 -20.90
C GLU A 255 3.49 -18.48 -22.00
N GLY A 256 4.68 -17.89 -22.16
CA GLY A 256 4.92 -16.75 -23.04
C GLY A 256 4.35 -15.45 -22.45
N ARG A 257 4.15 -14.46 -23.32
CA ARG A 257 3.60 -13.17 -22.88
C ARG A 257 2.11 -13.27 -22.56
N VAL A 258 1.71 -12.62 -21.47
CA VAL A 258 0.33 -12.54 -21.01
C VAL A 258 -0.10 -11.09 -20.82
N VAL A 259 -1.39 -10.84 -21.02
CA VAL A 259 -2.05 -9.56 -20.69
C VAL A 259 -2.92 -9.77 -19.47
N GLN A 260 -2.87 -8.83 -18.56
CA GLN A 260 -3.77 -8.81 -17.41
C GLN A 260 -5.10 -8.15 -17.82
N VAL A 261 -6.21 -8.75 -17.38
CA VAL A 261 -7.55 -8.21 -17.58
C VAL A 261 -8.32 -8.30 -16.27
N TRP A 262 -8.73 -7.17 -15.75
CA TRP A 262 -9.48 -7.13 -14.51
C TRP A 262 -10.87 -7.77 -14.65
N PRO A 263 -11.43 -8.43 -13.61
CA PRO A 263 -12.74 -9.05 -13.68
C PRO A 263 -13.89 -8.09 -14.05
N HIS A 264 -13.76 -6.81 -13.76
CA HIS A 264 -14.78 -5.80 -14.07
C HIS A 264 -14.67 -5.23 -15.48
N GLN A 265 -13.59 -5.49 -16.21
CA GLN A 265 -13.39 -5.08 -17.61
C GLN A 265 -14.12 -5.99 -18.60
N TRP A 266 -14.70 -7.10 -18.13
CA TRP A 266 -15.44 -8.02 -18.97
C TRP A 266 -16.91 -7.58 -19.14
N ARG A 267 -17.39 -7.64 -20.39
CA ARG A 267 -18.79 -7.36 -20.74
C ARG A 267 -19.42 -8.59 -21.38
N ILE A 268 -20.70 -8.82 -21.10
CA ILE A 268 -21.49 -9.86 -21.78
C ILE A 268 -21.78 -9.36 -23.19
N VAL A 269 -21.56 -10.23 -24.17
CA VAL A 269 -21.85 -9.96 -25.58
C VAL A 269 -22.75 -11.05 -26.13
N GLU A 270 -23.74 -10.69 -26.98
CA GLU A 270 -24.66 -11.63 -27.61
C GLU A 270 -24.10 -12.14 -28.96
N GLN A 271 -23.27 -11.37 -29.62
CA GLN A 271 -22.58 -11.69 -30.89
C GLN A 271 -21.23 -10.99 -30.96
N THR A 272 -20.38 -11.39 -31.92
CA THR A 272 -19.10 -10.73 -32.20
C THR A 272 -19.35 -9.26 -32.58
N ASP A 273 -19.09 -8.38 -31.64
CA ASP A 273 -19.23 -6.92 -31.84
C ASP A 273 -17.81 -6.35 -32.02
N GLY A 274 -17.40 -6.10 -33.26
CA GLY A 274 -16.16 -5.45 -33.61
C GLY A 274 -14.89 -6.33 -33.51
N ASP A 275 -13.74 -5.67 -33.39
CA ASP A 275 -12.39 -6.27 -33.39
C ASP A 275 -11.98 -6.89 -32.06
N SER A 276 -12.79 -6.79 -31.01
CA SER A 276 -12.43 -7.32 -29.68
C SER A 276 -12.63 -8.82 -29.60
N PRO A 277 -11.69 -9.58 -29.04
CA PRO A 277 -11.80 -11.03 -28.90
C PRO A 277 -12.96 -11.43 -27.98
N VAL A 278 -13.73 -12.41 -28.42
CA VAL A 278 -14.88 -12.95 -27.68
C VAL A 278 -14.53 -14.32 -27.14
N PHE A 279 -14.72 -14.50 -25.85
CA PHE A 279 -14.53 -15.77 -25.15
C PHE A 279 -15.90 -16.37 -24.80
N THR A 280 -16.19 -17.54 -25.34
CA THR A 280 -17.45 -18.27 -25.06
C THR A 280 -17.14 -19.50 -24.22
N GLY A 281 -17.95 -19.73 -23.21
CA GLY A 281 -17.76 -20.87 -22.31
C GLY A 281 -19.00 -21.21 -21.49
N LYS A 282 -18.83 -22.14 -20.56
CA LYS A 282 -19.86 -22.53 -19.58
C LYS A 282 -19.57 -21.90 -18.22
N ILE A 283 -20.62 -21.42 -17.60
CA ILE A 283 -20.56 -20.90 -16.23
C ILE A 283 -20.32 -22.07 -15.27
N LYS A 284 -19.19 -22.07 -14.57
CA LYS A 284 -18.83 -23.03 -13.52
C LYS A 284 -19.47 -22.69 -12.19
N SER A 285 -19.44 -21.40 -11.83
CA SER A 285 -20.02 -20.89 -10.59
C SER A 285 -20.45 -19.44 -10.69
N VAL A 286 -21.47 -19.09 -9.90
CA VAL A 286 -21.91 -17.70 -9.68
C VAL A 286 -21.94 -17.45 -8.19
N THR A 287 -21.18 -16.47 -7.71
CA THR A 287 -21.11 -16.09 -6.29
C THR A 287 -21.57 -14.65 -6.12
N ASN A 288 -22.52 -14.40 -5.22
CA ASN A 288 -22.91 -13.04 -4.87
C ASN A 288 -21.90 -12.43 -3.90
N ARG A 289 -21.29 -11.28 -4.26
CA ARG A 289 -20.33 -10.53 -3.46
C ARG A 289 -20.90 -9.21 -2.92
N GLY A 290 -22.21 -9.04 -2.96
CA GLY A 290 -22.90 -7.82 -2.54
C GLY A 290 -22.93 -6.78 -3.68
N ALA A 291 -21.86 -6.06 -3.91
CA ALA A 291 -21.77 -5.03 -4.94
C ALA A 291 -21.79 -5.58 -6.38
N HIS A 292 -21.37 -6.84 -6.58
CA HIS A 292 -21.31 -7.50 -7.88
C HIS A 292 -21.53 -9.01 -7.74
N ARG A 293 -21.78 -9.68 -8.88
CA ARG A 293 -21.74 -11.14 -8.97
C ARG A 293 -20.40 -11.55 -9.59
N GLU A 294 -19.66 -12.39 -8.87
CA GLU A 294 -18.45 -13.03 -9.37
C GLU A 294 -18.85 -14.29 -10.14
N VAL A 295 -18.57 -14.34 -11.42
CA VAL A 295 -18.85 -15.46 -12.33
C VAL A 295 -17.54 -16.11 -12.71
N THR A 296 -17.43 -17.43 -12.53
CA THR A 296 -16.33 -18.22 -13.09
C THR A 296 -16.80 -18.85 -14.40
N LEU A 297 -16.19 -18.45 -15.52
CA LEU A 297 -16.47 -18.94 -16.86
C LEU A 297 -15.34 -19.88 -17.30
N GLU A 298 -15.69 -21.10 -17.70
CA GLU A 298 -14.76 -22.09 -18.23
C GLU A 298 -14.89 -22.13 -19.75
N THR A 299 -13.89 -21.64 -20.45
CA THR A 299 -13.78 -21.71 -21.92
C THR A 299 -12.92 -22.91 -22.33
N GLU A 300 -12.78 -23.16 -23.63
CA GLU A 300 -11.89 -24.25 -24.13
C GLU A 300 -10.41 -24.05 -23.77
N GLN A 301 -9.98 -22.80 -23.56
CA GLN A 301 -8.58 -22.46 -23.39
C GLN A 301 -8.25 -21.89 -22.00
N LEU A 302 -9.22 -21.25 -21.33
CA LEU A 302 -9.01 -20.46 -20.14
C LEU A 302 -10.15 -20.62 -19.14
N THR A 303 -9.86 -20.34 -17.88
CA THR A 303 -10.89 -20.05 -16.86
C THR A 303 -10.85 -18.58 -16.52
N LEU A 304 -11.96 -17.87 -16.73
CA LEU A 304 -12.08 -16.44 -16.50
C LEU A 304 -12.88 -16.15 -15.25
N THR A 305 -12.46 -15.14 -14.49
CA THR A 305 -13.24 -14.53 -13.40
C THR A 305 -13.82 -13.22 -13.91
N ILE A 306 -15.12 -13.04 -13.76
CA ILE A 306 -15.87 -11.90 -14.31
C ILE A 306 -16.69 -11.28 -13.19
N HIS A 307 -16.69 -9.96 -13.07
CA HIS A 307 -17.54 -9.22 -12.15
C HIS A 307 -18.68 -8.56 -12.92
N LEU A 308 -19.90 -9.01 -12.67
CA LEU A 308 -21.08 -8.45 -13.29
C LEU A 308 -21.87 -7.61 -12.29
N THR A 309 -22.15 -6.37 -12.67
CA THR A 309 -23.05 -5.47 -11.94
C THR A 309 -24.48 -5.64 -12.46
N GLY A 310 -25.47 -5.45 -11.58
CA GLY A 310 -26.88 -5.57 -11.94
C GLY A 310 -27.49 -6.96 -11.75
N ASN A 311 -28.76 -7.08 -12.12
CA ASN A 311 -29.59 -8.27 -11.82
C ASN A 311 -29.63 -9.24 -13.00
N VAL A 312 -28.49 -9.80 -13.39
CA VAL A 312 -28.42 -10.80 -14.48
C VAL A 312 -28.72 -12.18 -13.89
N ALA A 313 -29.74 -12.85 -14.37
CA ALA A 313 -30.15 -14.19 -13.91
C ALA A 313 -29.27 -15.25 -14.58
N LEU A 314 -28.06 -15.51 -14.04
CA LEU A 314 -27.13 -16.53 -14.50
C LEU A 314 -27.06 -17.70 -13.53
N LYS A 315 -26.90 -18.92 -14.05
CA LYS A 315 -26.75 -20.15 -13.28
C LYS A 315 -25.53 -20.96 -13.78
N ALA A 316 -25.00 -21.80 -12.89
CA ALA A 316 -24.01 -22.77 -13.29
C ALA A 316 -24.57 -23.69 -14.40
N GLY A 317 -23.78 -23.92 -15.44
CA GLY A 317 -24.16 -24.68 -16.64
C GLY A 317 -24.65 -23.82 -17.80
N ASP A 318 -25.08 -22.57 -17.59
CA ASP A 318 -25.46 -21.66 -18.68
C ASP A 318 -24.23 -21.34 -19.57
N SER A 319 -24.46 -21.13 -20.85
CA SER A 319 -23.45 -20.65 -21.79
C SER A 319 -23.39 -19.11 -21.73
N LEU A 320 -22.19 -18.57 -21.74
CA LEU A 320 -21.96 -17.13 -21.70
C LEU A 320 -20.84 -16.75 -22.67
N SER A 321 -21.06 -15.67 -23.42
CA SER A 321 -20.03 -15.03 -24.24
C SER A 321 -19.65 -13.70 -23.64
N VAL A 322 -18.35 -13.44 -23.52
CA VAL A 322 -17.82 -12.21 -22.93
C VAL A 322 -16.70 -11.65 -23.81
N SER A 323 -16.61 -10.33 -23.83
CA SER A 323 -15.50 -9.60 -24.43
C SER A 323 -14.85 -8.71 -23.38
N GLY A 324 -13.53 -8.62 -23.39
CA GLY A 324 -12.77 -7.74 -22.50
C GLY A 324 -12.59 -6.36 -23.12
N ASP A 325 -12.80 -5.31 -22.34
CA ASP A 325 -12.37 -3.95 -22.70
C ASP A 325 -10.87 -3.86 -22.44
N LEU A 326 -10.08 -3.98 -23.51
CA LEU A 326 -8.61 -4.04 -23.46
C LEU A 326 -7.97 -2.69 -23.80
N SER A 327 -8.77 -1.63 -23.92
CA SER A 327 -8.37 -0.30 -24.36
C SER A 327 -7.93 0.63 -23.20
N ALA A 328 -7.70 0.08 -21.99
CA ALA A 328 -7.25 0.86 -20.84
C ALA A 328 -5.75 0.70 -20.56
#